data_28013dae750e20aaccc64d6815efc42f
#
_entry.id   28013dae750e20aaccc64d6815efc42f
#
_cell.length_a   1.000
_cell.length_b   1.000
_cell.length_c   1.000
_cell.angle_alpha   90.00
_cell.angle_beta   90.00
_cell.angle_gamma   90.00
#
_symmetry.space_group_name_H-M   'P 1'
#
loop_
_entity.id
_entity.type
_entity.pdbx_description
1 polymer ?
#
loop_
_entity_poly.entity_id
_entity_poly.type
_entity_poly.pdbx_seq_one_letter_code
_entity_poly.pdbx_strand_id
1 'polypeptide(L)'
;DEKSVQWKPLAQPAVSETLLDMYSRDLANRDVPFATVARRLPRRISAEKILDLLWRAPMGSSPYSVPLPRAIWLIRHECSLDIQEAEERGSNADQCIYEWNHSVLQWLQQSLDSLPTSEDQRHVWAHRWDYATALVHSLMHAQLLEPYIFYRWIVTQLDVVRGAPRACVAQLAMIHMEDILTHAALGTALVTALVRVAESSFPWLR
;
A
#
# COMPACT_ATOMS: atom_id res chain seq x y z
N ASP A 1 45.34 14.77 -1.05
CA ASP A 1 44.34 14.36 -2.09
C ASP A 1 43.51 13.18 -1.56
N GLU A 2 42.50 13.51 -0.76
CA GLU A 2 41.50 12.55 -0.35
C GLU A 2 40.54 12.35 -1.53
N LYS A 3 40.74 11.27 -2.27
CA LYS A 3 39.74 10.81 -3.25
C LYS A 3 38.52 10.29 -2.48
N SER A 4 37.47 11.12 -2.42
CA SER A 4 36.15 10.68 -1.95
C SER A 4 35.69 9.51 -2.83
N VAL A 5 35.70 8.31 -2.26
CA VAL A 5 35.13 7.12 -2.92
C VAL A 5 33.62 7.32 -2.96
N GLN A 6 33.13 7.78 -4.10
CA GLN A 6 31.70 7.87 -4.38
C GLN A 6 31.14 6.45 -4.44
N TRP A 7 30.47 6.05 -3.38
CA TRP A 7 29.78 4.77 -3.29
C TRP A 7 28.60 4.76 -4.29
N LYS A 8 28.73 4.02 -5.39
CA LYS A 8 27.61 3.75 -6.28
C LYS A 8 26.85 2.54 -5.71
N PRO A 9 25.56 2.68 -5.41
CA PRO A 9 24.74 1.51 -5.06
C PRO A 9 24.84 0.49 -6.18
N LEU A 10 25.11 -0.77 -5.84
CA LEU A 10 25.05 -1.89 -6.79
C LEU A 10 23.64 -1.90 -7.41
N ALA A 11 23.58 -1.72 -8.73
CA ALA A 11 22.33 -1.79 -9.46
C ALA A 11 21.70 -3.16 -9.18
N GLN A 12 20.53 -3.17 -8.53
CA GLN A 12 19.77 -4.40 -8.34
C GLN A 12 19.40 -4.95 -9.72
N PRO A 13 19.57 -6.26 -9.96
CA PRO A 13 19.13 -6.85 -11.21
C PRO A 13 17.65 -6.59 -11.39
N ALA A 14 17.29 -5.98 -12.51
CA ALA A 14 15.90 -5.71 -12.86
C ALA A 14 15.13 -7.05 -12.91
N VAL A 15 14.19 -7.25 -11.99
CA VAL A 15 13.29 -8.41 -12.04
C VAL A 15 12.43 -8.24 -13.27
N SER A 16 12.47 -9.19 -14.23
CA SER A 16 11.70 -9.10 -15.46
C SER A 16 10.21 -9.19 -15.16
N GLU A 17 9.36 -8.49 -15.93
CA GLU A 17 7.89 -8.56 -15.79
C GLU A 17 7.37 -10.00 -15.85
N THR A 18 7.97 -10.84 -16.68
CA THR A 18 7.64 -12.27 -16.80
C THR A 18 7.83 -13.05 -15.50
N LEU A 19 8.86 -12.70 -14.71
CA LEU A 19 9.09 -13.31 -13.39
C LEU A 19 8.05 -12.83 -12.38
N LEU A 20 7.69 -11.55 -12.39
CA LEU A 20 6.65 -11.00 -11.51
C LEU A 20 5.29 -11.66 -11.79
N ASP A 21 4.93 -11.86 -13.06
CA ASP A 21 3.70 -12.55 -13.46
C ASP A 21 3.68 -14.02 -12.99
N MET A 22 4.81 -14.71 -13.05
CA MET A 22 4.94 -16.08 -12.55
C MET A 22 4.75 -16.14 -11.03
N TYR A 23 5.35 -15.19 -10.29
CA TYR A 23 5.16 -15.11 -8.83
C TYR A 23 3.73 -14.76 -8.45
N SER A 24 3.09 -13.87 -9.19
CA SER A 24 1.68 -13.51 -8.99
C SER A 24 0.77 -14.77 -9.11
N ARG A 25 1.01 -15.61 -10.10
CA ARG A 25 0.27 -16.88 -10.28
C ARG A 25 0.52 -17.87 -9.15
N ASP A 26 1.78 -18.05 -8.75
CA ASP A 26 2.15 -18.94 -7.65
C ASP A 26 1.54 -18.46 -6.32
N LEU A 27 1.53 -17.13 -6.07
CA LEU A 27 0.89 -16.52 -4.90
C LEU A 27 -0.64 -16.66 -4.95
N ALA A 28 -1.26 -16.52 -6.11
CA ALA A 28 -2.70 -16.67 -6.26
C ALA A 28 -3.15 -18.13 -6.10
N ASN A 29 -2.28 -19.08 -6.43
CA ASN A 29 -2.59 -20.52 -6.34
C ASN A 29 -2.48 -21.02 -4.91
N ARG A 30 -3.63 -21.36 -4.29
CA ARG A 30 -3.72 -21.85 -2.91
C ARG A 30 -3.03 -23.19 -2.68
N ASP A 31 -2.87 -23.99 -3.73
CA ASP A 31 -2.28 -25.33 -3.65
C ASP A 31 -0.74 -25.30 -3.62
N VAL A 32 -0.13 -24.15 -3.98
CA VAL A 32 1.33 -23.99 -3.91
C VAL A 32 1.75 -23.66 -2.47
N PRO A 33 2.57 -24.50 -1.80
CA PRO A 33 3.04 -24.25 -0.44
C PRO A 33 3.88 -22.96 -0.35
N PHE A 34 3.78 -22.23 0.75
CA PHE A 34 4.59 -21.02 1.01
C PHE A 34 6.09 -21.26 0.87
N ALA A 35 6.60 -22.40 1.37
CA ALA A 35 8.01 -22.76 1.23
C ALA A 35 8.46 -22.91 -0.24
N THR A 36 7.55 -23.26 -1.14
CA THR A 36 7.84 -23.34 -2.57
C THR A 36 7.88 -21.96 -3.19
N VAL A 37 6.94 -21.08 -2.81
CA VAL A 37 6.94 -19.68 -3.24
C VAL A 37 8.22 -18.99 -2.76
N ALA A 38 8.57 -19.11 -1.48
CA ALA A 38 9.77 -18.50 -0.89
C ALA A 38 11.06 -18.89 -1.63
N ARG A 39 11.19 -20.16 -2.04
CA ARG A 39 12.39 -20.62 -2.77
C ARG A 39 12.49 -20.06 -4.19
N ARG A 40 11.38 -19.65 -4.78
CA ARG A 40 11.31 -19.10 -6.14
C ARG A 40 11.40 -17.57 -6.15
N LEU A 41 11.07 -16.92 -5.03
CA LEU A 41 11.19 -15.47 -4.93
C LEU A 41 12.64 -15.05 -5.15
N PRO A 42 12.90 -13.99 -5.92
CA PRO A 42 14.22 -13.39 -5.98
C PRO A 42 14.61 -12.91 -4.59
N ARG A 43 15.90 -12.94 -4.27
CA ARG A 43 16.40 -12.60 -2.93
C ARG A 43 16.03 -11.21 -2.43
N ARG A 44 15.47 -10.35 -3.30
CA ARG A 44 14.97 -9.02 -2.96
C ARG A 44 13.95 -8.55 -3.96
N ILE A 45 12.78 -8.22 -3.46
CA ILE A 45 11.77 -7.48 -4.20
C ILE A 45 11.54 -6.19 -3.41
N SER A 46 11.65 -5.02 -4.05
CA SER A 46 11.34 -3.76 -3.36
C SER A 46 9.86 -3.71 -2.95
N ALA A 47 9.57 -3.01 -1.86
CA ALA A 47 8.19 -2.80 -1.37
C ALA A 47 7.26 -2.32 -2.49
N GLU A 48 7.70 -1.37 -3.29
CA GLU A 48 6.96 -0.84 -4.44
C GLU A 48 6.58 -1.92 -5.46
N LYS A 49 7.52 -2.80 -5.81
CA LYS A 49 7.26 -3.91 -6.74
C LYS A 49 6.33 -4.97 -6.17
N ILE A 50 6.40 -5.24 -4.87
CA ILE A 50 5.48 -6.14 -4.18
C ILE A 50 4.06 -5.58 -4.25
N LEU A 51 3.89 -4.32 -3.90
CA LEU A 51 2.59 -3.65 -3.91
C LEU A 51 2.01 -3.57 -5.34
N ASP A 52 2.87 -3.27 -6.32
CA ASP A 52 2.50 -3.30 -7.74
C ASP A 52 2.06 -4.70 -8.21
N LEU A 53 2.78 -5.75 -7.80
CA LEU A 53 2.41 -7.12 -8.10
C LEU A 53 1.03 -7.46 -7.54
N LEU A 54 0.76 -7.05 -6.31
CA LEU A 54 -0.54 -7.26 -5.66
C LEU A 54 -1.66 -6.44 -6.32
N TRP A 55 -1.36 -5.22 -6.81
CA TRP A 55 -2.30 -4.39 -7.55
C TRP A 55 -2.61 -4.93 -8.94
N ARG A 56 -1.61 -5.46 -9.63
CA ARG A 56 -1.73 -6.01 -10.99
C ARG A 56 -2.32 -7.41 -11.03
N ALA A 57 -2.49 -8.08 -9.87
CA ALA A 57 -2.99 -9.45 -9.80
C ALA A 57 -4.17 -9.66 -10.75
N PRO A 58 -4.14 -10.71 -11.60
CA PRO A 58 -4.87 -10.76 -12.86
C PRO A 58 -6.38 -10.70 -12.66
N MET A 59 -7.00 -9.65 -13.18
CA MET A 59 -8.44 -9.49 -13.27
C MET A 59 -8.97 -9.92 -14.66
N GLY A 60 -8.22 -10.69 -15.43
CA GLY A 60 -8.57 -10.98 -16.83
C GLY A 60 -9.26 -12.32 -17.04
N SER A 61 -8.99 -13.39 -16.48
CA SER A 61 -9.60 -14.71 -16.67
C SER A 61 -9.38 -15.67 -15.52
N SER A 62 -8.73 -15.20 -14.46
CA SER A 62 -8.60 -15.91 -13.21
C SER A 62 -9.32 -15.12 -12.13
N PRO A 63 -10.27 -15.72 -11.39
CA PRO A 63 -10.98 -15.06 -10.30
C PRO A 63 -10.08 -14.80 -9.07
N TYR A 64 -8.77 -14.91 -9.21
CA TYR A 64 -7.87 -15.01 -8.07
C TYR A 64 -6.93 -13.81 -8.00
N SER A 65 -7.39 -12.79 -7.29
CA SER A 65 -6.48 -11.91 -6.56
C SER A 65 -5.64 -12.76 -5.59
N VAL A 66 -4.41 -12.35 -5.31
CA VAL A 66 -3.59 -13.01 -4.29
C VAL A 66 -4.36 -13.00 -2.96
N PRO A 67 -4.62 -14.16 -2.33
CA PRO A 67 -5.34 -14.20 -1.07
C PRO A 67 -4.64 -13.35 -0.01
N LEU A 68 -5.38 -12.55 0.76
CA LEU A 68 -4.82 -11.63 1.77
C LEU A 68 -3.81 -12.31 2.72
N PRO A 69 -4.04 -13.53 3.25
CA PRO A 69 -3.04 -14.20 4.08
C PRO A 69 -1.70 -14.44 3.37
N ARG A 70 -1.73 -14.66 2.05
CA ARG A 70 -0.53 -14.87 1.24
C ARG A 70 0.18 -13.55 0.93
N ALA A 71 -0.58 -12.49 0.69
CA ALA A 71 -0.04 -11.15 0.55
C ALA A 71 0.64 -10.67 1.84
N ILE A 72 -0.01 -10.86 2.99
CA ILE A 72 0.55 -10.55 4.31
C ILE A 72 1.81 -11.36 4.60
N TRP A 73 1.78 -12.66 4.28
CA TRP A 73 2.96 -13.50 4.44
C TRP A 73 4.14 -13.00 3.59
N LEU A 74 3.91 -12.66 2.32
CA LEU A 74 4.95 -12.14 1.43
C LEU A 74 5.55 -10.85 1.99
N ILE A 75 4.69 -9.90 2.35
CA ILE A 75 5.10 -8.61 2.89
C ILE A 75 5.91 -8.80 4.17
N ARG A 76 5.43 -9.65 5.09
CA ARG A 76 6.16 -9.95 6.33
C ARG A 76 7.52 -10.60 6.07
N HIS A 77 7.58 -11.48 5.10
CA HIS A 77 8.83 -12.15 4.71
C HIS A 77 9.87 -11.13 4.23
N GLU A 78 9.49 -10.25 3.30
CA GLU A 78 10.40 -9.23 2.76
C GLU A 78 10.78 -8.18 3.81
N CYS A 79 9.83 -7.69 4.61
CA CYS A 79 10.14 -6.79 5.72
C CYS A 79 11.15 -7.41 6.71
N SER A 80 11.00 -8.72 7.01
CA SER A 80 11.93 -9.40 7.91
C SER A 80 13.34 -9.49 7.33
N LEU A 81 13.46 -9.70 6.02
CA LEU A 81 14.77 -9.70 5.35
C LEU A 81 15.41 -8.32 5.36
N ASP A 82 14.65 -7.26 5.11
CA ASP A 82 15.14 -5.88 5.15
C ASP A 82 15.62 -5.49 6.55
N ILE A 83 14.87 -5.87 7.59
CA ILE A 83 15.25 -5.63 8.99
C ILE A 83 16.52 -6.38 9.35
N GLN A 84 16.58 -7.68 9.04
CA GLN A 84 17.76 -8.49 9.31
C GLN A 84 19.02 -7.90 8.66
N GLU A 85 18.91 -7.47 7.41
CA GLU A 85 20.05 -6.87 6.71
C GLU A 85 20.42 -5.49 7.27
N ALA A 86 19.44 -4.69 7.72
CA ALA A 86 19.72 -3.42 8.39
C ALA A 86 20.50 -3.67 9.71
N GLU A 87 20.10 -4.67 10.49
CA GLU A 87 20.78 -5.07 11.72
C GLU A 87 22.21 -5.55 11.43
N GLU A 88 22.41 -6.40 10.41
CA GLU A 88 23.73 -6.89 10.01
C GLU A 88 24.69 -5.76 9.58
N ARG A 89 24.15 -4.68 9.02
CA ARG A 89 24.90 -3.46 8.63
C ARG A 89 25.07 -2.47 9.77
N GLY A 90 24.46 -2.72 10.94
CA GLY A 90 24.42 -1.76 12.05
C GLY A 90 23.54 -0.54 11.76
N SER A 91 22.59 -0.66 10.82
CA SER A 91 21.61 0.36 10.49
C SER A 91 20.38 0.25 11.38
N ASN A 92 19.56 1.32 11.42
CA ASN A 92 18.36 1.34 12.25
C ASN A 92 17.21 0.54 11.60
N ALA A 93 16.73 -0.51 12.26
CA ALA A 93 15.59 -1.30 11.83
C ALA A 93 14.28 -0.47 11.73
N ASP A 94 14.11 0.53 12.59
CA ASP A 94 12.94 1.42 12.56
C ASP A 94 12.84 2.21 11.26
N GLN A 95 14.00 2.49 10.63
CA GLN A 95 14.04 3.15 9.34
C GLN A 95 13.42 2.27 8.24
N CYS A 96 13.65 0.95 8.26
CA CYS A 96 13.05 0.01 7.30
C CYS A 96 11.52 -0.01 7.45
N ILE A 97 11.02 -0.03 8.69
CA ILE A 97 9.59 0.01 8.98
C ILE A 97 8.97 1.33 8.48
N TYR A 98 9.66 2.45 8.74
CA TYR A 98 9.21 3.77 8.26
C TYR A 98 9.14 3.82 6.72
N GLU A 99 10.17 3.36 6.03
CA GLU A 99 10.23 3.31 4.57
C GLU A 99 9.13 2.41 3.98
N TRP A 100 8.87 1.27 4.63
CA TRP A 100 7.78 0.40 4.26
C TRP A 100 6.41 1.08 4.40
N ASN A 101 6.13 1.71 5.54
CA ASN A 101 4.89 2.47 5.76
C ASN A 101 4.71 3.56 4.69
N HIS A 102 5.80 4.28 4.38
CA HIS A 102 5.79 5.32 3.35
C HIS A 102 5.47 4.75 1.96
N SER A 103 6.07 3.62 1.60
CA SER A 103 5.82 2.93 0.32
C SER A 103 4.36 2.51 0.17
N VAL A 104 3.73 1.99 1.24
CA VAL A 104 2.31 1.63 1.25
C VAL A 104 1.43 2.87 1.00
N LEU A 105 1.70 3.98 1.68
CA LEU A 105 0.91 5.20 1.50
C LEU A 105 1.10 5.83 0.12
N GLN A 106 2.31 5.82 -0.40
CA GLN A 106 2.61 6.29 -1.76
C GLN A 106 1.89 5.43 -2.81
N TRP A 107 1.89 4.12 -2.63
CA TRP A 107 1.17 3.19 -3.49
C TRP A 107 -0.34 3.43 -3.47
N LEU A 108 -0.95 3.68 -2.29
CA LEU A 108 -2.36 4.07 -2.20
C LEU A 108 -2.63 5.38 -2.93
N GLN A 109 -1.74 6.37 -2.80
CA GLN A 109 -1.86 7.65 -3.51
C GLN A 109 -1.82 7.46 -5.02
N GLN A 110 -0.86 6.71 -5.53
CA GLN A 110 -0.75 6.39 -6.96
C GLN A 110 -1.99 5.62 -7.46
N SER A 111 -2.54 4.74 -6.61
CA SER A 111 -3.77 4.02 -6.92
C SER A 111 -4.97 4.96 -7.05
N LEU A 112 -5.10 5.95 -6.17
CA LEU A 112 -6.14 7.00 -6.27
C LEU A 112 -5.94 7.87 -7.52
N ASP A 113 -4.72 8.27 -7.82
CA ASP A 113 -4.39 9.11 -8.96
C ASP A 113 -4.62 8.38 -10.30
N SER A 114 -4.58 7.04 -10.28
CA SER A 114 -4.87 6.18 -11.43
C SER A 114 -6.36 5.92 -11.68
N LEU A 115 -7.27 6.58 -10.96
CA LEU A 115 -8.72 6.39 -11.11
C LEU A 115 -9.15 6.71 -12.56
N PRO A 116 -9.69 5.72 -13.30
CA PRO A 116 -10.03 5.92 -14.70
C PRO A 116 -11.23 6.84 -14.90
N THR A 117 -11.24 7.53 -16.02
CA THR A 117 -12.39 8.33 -16.46
C THR A 117 -13.44 7.46 -17.17
N SER A 118 -13.03 6.38 -17.83
CA SER A 118 -13.90 5.42 -18.52
C SER A 118 -14.65 4.54 -17.54
N GLU A 119 -15.93 4.32 -17.78
CA GLU A 119 -16.82 3.52 -16.92
C GLU A 119 -16.37 2.03 -16.89
N ASP A 120 -16.04 1.47 -18.03
CA ASP A 120 -15.59 0.06 -18.13
C ASP A 120 -14.31 -0.19 -17.31
N GLN A 121 -13.39 0.76 -17.30
CA GLN A 121 -12.17 0.66 -16.52
C GLN A 121 -12.40 0.90 -15.03
N ARG A 122 -13.42 1.67 -14.66
CA ARG A 122 -13.78 1.93 -13.25
C ARG A 122 -14.16 0.67 -12.51
N HIS A 123 -14.88 -0.27 -13.13
CA HIS A 123 -15.22 -1.54 -12.49
C HIS A 123 -13.96 -2.33 -12.10
N VAL A 124 -13.01 -2.43 -13.03
CA VAL A 124 -11.73 -3.12 -12.77
C VAL A 124 -10.95 -2.39 -11.67
N TRP A 125 -10.91 -1.07 -11.73
CA TRP A 125 -10.23 -0.25 -10.73
C TRP A 125 -10.91 -0.39 -9.36
N ALA A 126 -12.24 -0.37 -9.27
CA ALA A 126 -12.98 -0.49 -8.02
C ALA A 126 -12.65 -1.79 -7.29
N HIS A 127 -12.64 -2.93 -8.00
CA HIS A 127 -12.23 -4.21 -7.40
C HIS A 127 -10.78 -4.21 -6.89
N ARG A 128 -9.86 -3.55 -7.61
CA ARG A 128 -8.49 -3.39 -7.13
C ARG A 128 -8.42 -2.51 -5.90
N TRP A 129 -9.23 -1.45 -5.87
CA TRP A 129 -9.32 -0.55 -4.73
C TRP A 129 -9.89 -1.26 -3.50
N ASP A 130 -10.95 -2.07 -3.67
CA ASP A 130 -11.50 -2.90 -2.60
C ASP A 130 -10.45 -3.87 -2.05
N TYR A 131 -9.68 -4.49 -2.92
CA TYR A 131 -8.57 -5.35 -2.51
C TYR A 131 -7.48 -4.56 -1.76
N ALA A 132 -7.08 -3.40 -2.27
CA ALA A 132 -6.08 -2.55 -1.65
C ALA A 132 -6.50 -2.10 -0.24
N THR A 133 -7.75 -1.69 -0.07
CA THR A 133 -8.29 -1.28 1.24
C THR A 133 -8.35 -2.45 2.22
N ALA A 134 -8.77 -3.64 1.77
CA ALA A 134 -8.75 -4.85 2.59
C ALA A 134 -7.32 -5.28 2.96
N LEU A 135 -6.36 -5.12 2.04
CA LEU A 135 -4.95 -5.39 2.31
C LEU A 135 -4.40 -4.44 3.37
N VAL A 136 -4.64 -3.13 3.25
CA VAL A 136 -4.21 -2.13 4.23
C VAL A 136 -4.78 -2.42 5.62
N HIS A 137 -6.07 -2.71 5.70
CA HIS A 137 -6.70 -3.13 6.97
C HIS A 137 -6.02 -4.36 7.57
N SER A 138 -5.73 -5.36 6.73
CA SER A 138 -5.02 -6.57 7.17
C SER A 138 -3.58 -6.30 7.59
N LEU A 139 -2.88 -5.34 6.93
CA LEU A 139 -1.53 -4.92 7.31
C LEU A 139 -1.51 -4.26 8.69
N MET A 140 -2.49 -3.41 9.00
CA MET A 140 -2.63 -2.81 10.34
C MET A 140 -2.85 -3.89 11.41
N HIS A 141 -3.76 -4.84 11.18
CA HIS A 141 -3.98 -5.96 12.10
C HIS A 141 -2.74 -6.85 12.27
N ALA A 142 -1.96 -7.01 11.22
CA ALA A 142 -0.71 -7.76 11.25
C ALA A 142 0.48 -6.97 11.84
N GLN A 143 0.26 -5.72 12.26
CA GLN A 143 1.29 -4.79 12.77
C GLN A 143 2.41 -4.51 11.74
N LEU A 144 2.07 -4.54 10.46
CA LEU A 144 2.97 -4.25 9.34
C LEU A 144 2.74 -2.84 8.77
N LEU A 145 1.71 -2.15 9.20
CA LEU A 145 1.41 -0.75 8.91
C LEU A 145 0.98 -0.06 10.20
N GLU A 146 1.60 1.06 10.52
CA GLU A 146 1.25 1.84 11.71
C GLU A 146 -0.09 2.56 11.51
N PRO A 147 -1.12 2.27 12.32
CA PRO A 147 -2.45 2.85 12.15
C PRO A 147 -2.47 4.37 12.16
N TYR A 148 -1.70 5.00 13.07
CA TYR A 148 -1.66 6.46 13.19
C TYR A 148 -1.15 7.14 11.92
N ILE A 149 -0.13 6.58 11.27
CA ILE A 149 0.43 7.10 10.00
C ILE A 149 -0.64 7.01 8.89
N PHE A 150 -1.36 5.90 8.82
CA PHE A 150 -2.43 5.69 7.86
C PHE A 150 -3.62 6.65 8.10
N TYR A 151 -4.06 6.80 9.35
CA TYR A 151 -5.16 7.71 9.70
C TYR A 151 -4.81 9.17 9.40
N ARG A 152 -3.58 9.58 9.68
CA ARG A 152 -3.08 10.90 9.31
C ARG A 152 -3.09 11.12 7.80
N TRP A 153 -2.72 10.10 7.03
CA TRP A 153 -2.80 10.14 5.57
C TRP A 153 -4.24 10.32 5.10
N ILE A 154 -5.21 9.54 5.61
CA ILE A 154 -6.65 9.69 5.27
C ILE A 154 -7.10 11.13 5.48
N VAL A 155 -6.87 11.69 6.66
CA VAL A 155 -7.30 13.05 7.01
C VAL A 155 -6.67 14.09 6.09
N THR A 156 -5.37 13.94 5.79
CA THR A 156 -4.65 14.82 4.85
C THR A 156 -5.23 14.73 3.45
N GLN A 157 -5.51 13.52 2.96
CA GLN A 157 -6.07 13.32 1.62
C GLN A 157 -7.47 13.90 1.46
N LEU A 158 -8.31 13.84 2.48
CA LEU A 158 -9.64 14.50 2.45
C LEU A 158 -9.54 16.00 2.16
N ASP A 159 -8.52 16.67 2.67
CA ASP A 159 -8.30 18.10 2.44
C ASP A 159 -7.75 18.38 1.03
N VAL A 160 -6.86 17.54 0.53
CA VAL A 160 -6.09 17.77 -0.70
C VAL A 160 -6.83 17.30 -1.95
N VAL A 161 -7.35 16.06 -1.91
CA VAL A 161 -7.94 15.39 -3.07
C VAL A 161 -9.29 16.01 -3.45
N ARG A 162 -9.59 16.08 -4.75
CA ARG A 162 -10.84 16.62 -5.30
C ARG A 162 -11.53 15.62 -6.22
N GLY A 163 -12.84 15.80 -6.43
CA GLY A 163 -13.60 14.96 -7.38
C GLY A 163 -13.83 13.53 -6.89
N ALA A 164 -13.89 12.59 -7.84
CA ALA A 164 -14.19 11.19 -7.57
C ALA A 164 -13.21 10.49 -6.60
N PRO A 165 -11.88 10.71 -6.66
CA PRO A 165 -10.96 10.13 -5.67
C PRO A 165 -11.26 10.54 -4.23
N ARG A 166 -11.82 11.74 -4.01
CA ARG A 166 -12.24 12.18 -2.66
C ARG A 166 -13.30 11.27 -2.05
N ALA A 167 -14.24 10.75 -2.86
CA ALA A 167 -15.26 9.82 -2.37
C ALA A 167 -14.63 8.52 -1.84
N CYS A 168 -13.59 8.01 -2.50
CA CYS A 168 -12.84 6.84 -2.04
C CYS A 168 -12.16 7.10 -0.69
N VAL A 169 -11.54 8.27 -0.54
CA VAL A 169 -10.90 8.66 0.74
C VAL A 169 -11.95 8.88 1.84
N ALA A 170 -13.10 9.49 1.50
CA ALA A 170 -14.20 9.66 2.46
C ALA A 170 -14.76 8.31 2.93
N GLN A 171 -14.86 7.32 2.04
CA GLN A 171 -15.24 5.96 2.41
C GLN A 171 -14.25 5.34 3.39
N LEU A 172 -12.93 5.49 3.17
CA LEU A 172 -11.91 5.04 4.12
C LEU A 172 -12.03 5.74 5.47
N ALA A 173 -12.27 7.06 5.45
CA ALA A 173 -12.47 7.83 6.68
C ALA A 173 -13.70 7.34 7.46
N MET A 174 -14.77 6.95 6.77
CA MET A 174 -15.97 6.39 7.42
C MET A 174 -15.69 5.00 8.04
N ILE A 175 -14.96 4.15 7.33
CA ILE A 175 -14.61 2.81 7.81
C ILE A 175 -13.77 2.89 9.10
N HIS A 176 -12.86 3.86 9.18
CA HIS A 176 -11.91 4.02 10.29
C HIS A 176 -12.27 5.17 11.23
N MET A 177 -13.49 5.69 11.14
CA MET A 177 -13.89 6.90 11.88
C MET A 177 -13.76 6.72 13.39
N GLU A 178 -14.20 5.61 13.94
CA GLU A 178 -14.12 5.34 15.37
C GLU A 178 -12.67 5.36 15.85
N ASP A 179 -11.78 4.69 15.13
CA ASP A 179 -10.36 4.64 15.47
C ASP A 179 -9.69 6.03 15.35
N ILE A 180 -10.00 6.77 14.29
CA ILE A 180 -9.46 8.13 14.09
C ILE A 180 -9.90 9.06 15.24
N LEU A 181 -11.15 8.95 15.68
CA LEU A 181 -11.69 9.79 16.76
C LEU A 181 -11.08 9.48 18.14
N THR A 182 -10.45 8.32 18.34
CA THR A 182 -9.68 8.04 19.56
C THR A 182 -8.44 8.94 19.70
N HIS A 183 -7.97 9.50 18.59
CA HIS A 183 -6.84 10.41 18.54
C HIS A 183 -7.33 11.87 18.46
N ALA A 184 -7.31 12.62 19.57
CA ALA A 184 -7.91 13.94 19.65
C ALA A 184 -7.49 14.91 18.53
N ALA A 185 -6.21 14.94 18.16
CA ALA A 185 -5.69 15.79 17.08
C ALA A 185 -6.22 15.37 15.70
N LEU A 186 -6.24 14.08 15.42
CA LEU A 186 -6.75 13.54 14.16
C LEU A 186 -8.27 13.67 14.06
N GLY A 187 -8.98 13.44 15.17
CA GLY A 187 -10.43 13.62 15.24
C GLY A 187 -10.84 15.07 14.92
N THR A 188 -10.17 16.05 15.51
CA THR A 188 -10.39 17.47 15.21
C THR A 188 -10.11 17.80 13.74
N ALA A 189 -9.01 17.29 13.21
CA ALA A 189 -8.64 17.49 11.82
C ALA A 189 -9.63 16.81 10.85
N LEU A 190 -10.10 15.60 11.17
CA LEU A 190 -11.12 14.87 10.41
C LEU A 190 -12.43 15.66 10.33
N VAL A 191 -12.95 16.14 11.48
CA VAL A 191 -14.17 16.94 11.51
C VAL A 191 -14.00 18.19 10.67
N THR A 192 -12.88 18.90 10.80
CA THR A 192 -12.59 20.09 10.00
C THR A 192 -12.55 19.78 8.50
N ALA A 193 -11.92 18.70 8.08
CA ALA A 193 -11.86 18.27 6.70
C ALA A 193 -13.26 17.90 6.16
N LEU A 194 -14.06 17.17 6.94
CA LEU A 194 -15.43 16.81 6.55
C LEU A 194 -16.35 18.02 6.40
N VAL A 195 -16.24 19.01 7.30
CA VAL A 195 -16.99 20.28 7.18
C VAL A 195 -16.61 20.99 5.88
N ARG A 196 -15.32 21.11 5.54
CA ARG A 196 -14.88 21.71 4.28
C ARG A 196 -15.39 20.94 3.04
N VAL A 197 -15.42 19.61 3.12
CA VAL A 197 -15.99 18.76 2.06
C VAL A 197 -17.46 19.06 1.91
N ALA A 198 -18.24 19.12 2.99
CA ALA A 198 -19.65 19.44 2.97
C ALA A 198 -19.91 20.84 2.39
N GLU A 199 -19.20 21.86 2.84
CA GLU A 199 -19.30 23.23 2.31
C GLU A 199 -18.97 23.33 0.82
N SER A 200 -17.99 22.55 0.35
CA SER A 200 -17.62 22.53 -1.07
C SER A 200 -18.65 21.79 -1.94
N SER A 201 -19.33 20.80 -1.37
CA SER A 201 -20.33 19.98 -2.06
C SER A 201 -21.72 20.63 -2.05
N PHE A 202 -22.01 21.45 -1.04
CA PHE A 202 -23.30 22.12 -0.82
C PHE A 202 -23.10 23.63 -0.57
N PRO A 203 -22.83 24.44 -1.63
CA PRO A 203 -22.53 25.87 -1.48
C PRO A 203 -23.64 26.69 -0.78
N TRP A 204 -24.86 26.14 -0.74
CA TRP A 204 -26.03 26.76 -0.09
C TRP A 204 -26.08 26.57 1.44
N LEU A 205 -25.12 25.80 2.02
CA LEU A 205 -24.98 25.66 3.48
C LEU A 205 -24.15 26.79 4.14
N ARG A 206 -23.70 27.77 3.36
CA ARG A 206 -22.95 28.93 3.85
C ARG A 206 -23.87 30.04 4.35
#